data_bc130a49899107af3d485090e8227a32
#
_entry.id   bc130a49899107af3d485090e8227a32
#
_cell.length_a   1.000
_cell.length_b   1.000
_cell.length_c   1.000
_cell.angle_alpha   90.00
_cell.angle_beta   90.00
_cell.angle_gamma   90.00
#
_symmetry.space_group_name_H-M   'P 1'
#
loop_
_entity.id
_entity.type
_entity.pdbx_description
1 polymer ?
#
loop_
_entity_poly.entity_id
_entity_poly.type
_entity_poly.pdbx_seq_one_letter_code
_entity_poly.pdbx_strand_id
1 'polypeptide(L)'
;MHPPALTDRRLTRLVLVAALLHGLAYFFIVAPWMGEDEPWQFEYASHVADGHWPWGGRPYDPRAEVDERTLMSASQIQMRERVSGVDDSARERRQRAILASMAQHDYFRRVDWAGVCPDRSDFDQVEPFFTAAKQPPGYFAVLGLWMWPLSSASIDTQLTWARCSSFLLYLASVWIVLQLASVAFTDRSLALAAVLAFAWFPMNARQAGVINNDVLARTTAALVLMLCAKRLAGDDRLRTLIFAAVFAALSLLIKPTTTSVFVALGVTVFLSAKSIAGRLAIASSGLVSLAGAFYVWRTQQTTVLPRTVAAFFERIERGFSLETFTALGKGFLGGFNWLTRDLSTPTYLALAAFLALTMLSGFSALFHTRKGVSRPVLALCFSVVAFQLALVVLRGVGHGRYVMPALPALSLIVAVGFVGPFSEFRRPTALRVFATLLCLYDVVFLWGGLVPNEYLVWSS
;
A
#
# COMPACT_ATOMS: atom_id res chain seq x y z
N MET A 1 8.58 20.43 -26.10
CA MET A 1 7.67 19.60 -25.29
C MET A 1 6.81 18.79 -26.24
N HIS A 2 6.90 17.46 -26.19
CA HIS A 2 5.97 16.61 -26.96
C HIS A 2 4.59 16.63 -26.28
N PRO A 3 3.49 16.62 -27.04
CA PRO A 3 2.16 16.53 -26.46
C PRO A 3 2.07 15.22 -25.64
N PRO A 4 1.40 15.24 -24.47
CA PRO A 4 1.27 14.06 -23.64
C PRO A 4 0.54 12.93 -24.37
N ALA A 5 0.99 11.69 -24.18
CA ALA A 5 0.50 10.49 -24.86
C ALA A 5 -1.02 10.24 -24.74
N LEU A 6 -1.68 10.85 -23.77
CA LEU A 6 -3.10 10.63 -23.44
C LEU A 6 -3.95 11.91 -23.64
N THR A 7 -3.79 12.60 -24.77
CA THR A 7 -4.67 13.71 -25.16
C THR A 7 -6.08 13.23 -25.57
N ASP A 8 -6.25 11.93 -25.88
CA ASP A 8 -7.56 11.38 -26.24
C ASP A 8 -8.45 11.18 -25.01
N ARG A 9 -9.37 12.12 -24.81
CA ARG A 9 -10.33 12.13 -23.72
C ARG A 9 -11.22 10.87 -23.69
N ARG A 10 -11.49 10.23 -24.83
CA ARG A 10 -12.35 9.02 -24.90
C ARG A 10 -11.65 7.84 -24.25
N LEU A 11 -10.38 7.61 -24.60
CA LEU A 11 -9.63 6.50 -24.04
C LEU A 11 -9.33 6.68 -22.55
N THR A 12 -9.00 7.89 -22.13
CA THR A 12 -8.83 8.21 -20.72
C THR A 12 -10.12 7.88 -19.93
N ARG A 13 -11.27 8.26 -20.45
CA ARG A 13 -12.57 7.92 -19.84
C ARG A 13 -12.80 6.41 -19.81
N LEU A 14 -12.51 5.69 -20.89
CA LEU A 14 -12.68 4.23 -20.93
C LEU A 14 -11.82 3.53 -19.86
N VAL A 15 -10.55 3.91 -19.71
CA VAL A 15 -9.66 3.35 -18.68
C VAL A 15 -10.17 3.65 -17.27
N LEU A 16 -10.62 4.88 -17.03
CA LEU A 16 -11.17 5.24 -15.71
C LEU A 16 -12.50 4.52 -15.42
N VAL A 17 -13.38 4.38 -16.41
CA VAL A 17 -14.63 3.61 -16.27
C VAL A 17 -14.33 2.14 -16.03
N ALA A 18 -13.38 1.56 -16.76
CA ALA A 18 -12.97 0.17 -16.55
C ALA A 18 -12.36 -0.05 -15.16
N ALA A 19 -11.51 0.87 -14.69
CA ALA A 19 -10.96 0.82 -13.33
C ALA A 19 -12.05 1.01 -12.26
N LEU A 20 -13.03 1.89 -12.50
CA LEU A 20 -14.20 2.08 -11.65
C LEU A 20 -14.97 0.77 -11.50
N LEU A 21 -15.33 0.11 -12.61
CA LEU A 21 -16.08 -1.14 -12.61
C LEU A 21 -15.30 -2.27 -11.95
N HIS A 22 -13.99 -2.34 -12.21
CA HIS A 22 -13.11 -3.33 -11.60
C HIS A 22 -13.00 -3.12 -10.08
N GLY A 23 -12.74 -1.90 -9.63
CA GLY A 23 -12.70 -1.57 -8.20
C GLY A 23 -14.05 -1.80 -7.49
N LEU A 24 -15.18 -1.50 -8.16
CA LEU A 24 -16.52 -1.80 -7.65
C LEU A 24 -16.74 -3.32 -7.50
N ALA A 25 -16.28 -4.12 -8.46
CA ALA A 25 -16.37 -5.57 -8.36
C ALA A 25 -15.69 -6.07 -7.07
N TYR A 26 -14.45 -5.61 -6.81
CA TYR A 26 -13.75 -5.97 -5.57
C TYR A 26 -14.41 -5.39 -4.32
N PHE A 27 -14.93 -4.16 -4.39
CA PHE A 27 -15.65 -3.53 -3.27
C PHE A 27 -16.82 -4.39 -2.78
N PHE A 28 -17.55 -5.03 -3.70
CA PHE A 28 -18.68 -5.89 -3.36
C PHE A 28 -18.30 -7.36 -3.12
N ILE A 29 -17.22 -7.85 -3.73
CA ILE A 29 -16.77 -9.23 -3.55
C ILE A 29 -16.06 -9.41 -2.21
N VAL A 30 -15.29 -8.43 -1.74
CA VAL A 30 -14.59 -8.54 -0.45
C VAL A 30 -15.59 -8.50 0.69
N ALA A 31 -15.72 -9.63 1.40
CA ALA A 31 -16.65 -9.73 2.50
C ALA A 31 -16.31 -8.75 3.64
N PRO A 32 -17.32 -8.32 4.43
CA PRO A 32 -17.09 -7.47 5.58
C PRO A 32 -16.04 -8.05 6.54
N TRP A 33 -15.15 -7.19 7.04
CA TRP A 33 -14.07 -7.52 7.99
C TRP A 33 -12.93 -8.37 7.46
N MET A 34 -12.98 -8.84 6.21
CA MET A 34 -11.94 -9.71 5.62
C MET A 34 -10.71 -8.95 5.11
N GLY A 35 -10.63 -7.65 5.34
CA GLY A 35 -9.43 -6.85 5.10
C GLY A 35 -8.34 -7.15 6.13
N GLU A 36 -7.07 -7.19 5.68
CA GLU A 36 -5.94 -7.29 6.61
C GLU A 36 -5.94 -6.11 7.59
N ASP A 37 -5.92 -6.41 8.89
CA ASP A 37 -5.97 -5.43 9.97
C ASP A 37 -7.26 -4.55 9.97
N GLU A 38 -8.27 -4.87 9.19
CA GLU A 38 -9.45 -4.03 8.98
C GLU A 38 -10.22 -3.72 10.26
N PRO A 39 -10.51 -4.70 11.16
CA PRO A 39 -11.20 -4.43 12.42
C PRO A 39 -10.44 -3.42 13.30
N TRP A 40 -9.12 -3.56 13.37
CA TRP A 40 -8.26 -2.70 14.18
C TRP A 40 -8.13 -1.28 13.63
N GLN A 41 -8.05 -1.18 12.31
CA GLN A 41 -7.98 0.11 11.64
C GLN A 41 -9.31 0.87 11.71
N PHE A 42 -10.42 0.13 11.57
CA PHE A 42 -11.76 0.66 11.74
C PHE A 42 -11.98 1.20 13.17
N GLU A 43 -11.65 0.39 14.19
CA GLU A 43 -11.81 0.78 15.58
C GLU A 43 -11.07 2.08 15.89
N TYR A 44 -9.79 2.18 15.51
CA TYR A 44 -9.01 3.38 15.74
C TYR A 44 -9.63 4.60 15.04
N ALA A 45 -9.98 4.47 13.76
CA ALA A 45 -10.62 5.55 13.02
C ALA A 45 -11.97 5.96 13.60
N SER A 46 -12.75 5.01 14.13
CA SER A 46 -14.04 5.28 14.73
C SER A 46 -13.93 6.11 16.03
N HIS A 47 -12.89 5.89 16.83
CA HIS A 47 -12.61 6.76 17.98
C HIS A 47 -12.24 8.19 17.56
N VAL A 48 -11.48 8.33 16.45
CA VAL A 48 -11.20 9.66 15.89
C VAL A 48 -12.48 10.33 15.39
N ALA A 49 -13.39 9.57 14.77
CA ALA A 49 -14.69 10.07 14.32
C ALA A 49 -15.59 10.55 15.49
N ASP A 50 -15.42 9.96 16.66
CA ASP A 50 -16.12 10.41 17.90
C ASP A 50 -15.46 11.64 18.55
N GLY A 51 -14.43 12.22 17.93
CA GLY A 51 -13.75 13.44 18.40
C GLY A 51 -12.50 13.17 19.26
N HIS A 52 -12.08 11.93 19.40
CA HIS A 52 -10.87 11.57 20.15
C HIS A 52 -9.63 11.62 19.25
N TRP A 53 -8.87 12.70 19.31
CA TRP A 53 -7.70 12.87 18.45
C TRP A 53 -6.55 11.91 18.80
N PRO A 54 -5.86 11.37 17.79
CA PRO A 54 -4.81 10.36 17.98
C PRO A 54 -3.50 10.88 18.59
N TRP A 55 -3.42 12.16 18.95
CA TRP A 55 -2.17 12.81 19.36
C TRP A 55 -2.11 13.23 20.84
N GLY A 56 -2.94 12.67 21.69
CA GLY A 56 -2.99 13.05 23.12
C GLY A 56 -2.28 12.09 24.08
N GLY A 57 -1.76 10.96 23.62
CA GLY A 57 -1.25 9.93 24.49
C GLY A 57 0.25 10.03 24.82
N ARG A 58 0.65 9.47 25.97
CA ARG A 58 2.06 9.34 26.34
C ARG A 58 2.81 8.39 25.40
N PRO A 59 4.10 8.64 25.09
CA PRO A 59 4.90 7.68 24.34
C PRO A 59 5.01 6.36 25.13
N TYR A 60 4.88 5.25 24.42
CA TYR A 60 5.07 3.92 24.98
C TYR A 60 6.46 3.78 25.61
N ASP A 61 6.52 3.37 26.88
CA ASP A 61 7.78 2.98 27.51
C ASP A 61 8.03 1.47 27.28
N PRO A 62 9.02 1.11 26.44
CA PRO A 62 9.33 -0.28 26.17
C PRO A 62 10.07 -0.97 27.32
N ARG A 63 10.37 -0.26 28.41
CA ARG A 63 11.10 -0.80 29.56
C ARG A 63 10.21 -1.50 30.57
N ALA A 64 8.88 -1.36 30.44
CA ALA A 64 7.98 -2.19 31.21
C ALA A 64 8.20 -3.65 30.77
N GLU A 65 8.88 -4.44 31.59
CA GLU A 65 8.95 -5.89 31.45
C GLU A 65 7.53 -6.44 31.51
N VAL A 66 7.07 -6.99 30.40
CA VAL A 66 5.67 -7.37 30.25
C VAL A 66 5.62 -8.79 29.71
N ASP A 67 5.08 -9.69 30.50
CA ASP A 67 4.69 -11.05 30.14
C ASP A 67 3.72 -11.01 28.91
N GLU A 68 3.75 -12.05 28.05
CA GLU A 68 2.97 -12.11 26.81
C GLU A 68 1.47 -11.81 27.01
N ARG A 69 0.91 -12.23 28.13
CA ARG A 69 -0.47 -11.89 28.53
C ARG A 69 -0.67 -10.41 28.86
N THR A 70 0.37 -9.74 29.31
CA THR A 70 0.36 -8.30 29.64
C THR A 70 0.68 -7.46 28.37
N LEU A 71 1.29 -8.04 27.32
CA LEU A 71 1.53 -7.35 26.04
C LEU A 71 0.22 -6.88 25.40
N MET A 72 -0.86 -7.60 25.57
CA MET A 72 -2.17 -7.24 25.05
C MET A 72 -2.84 -6.15 25.91
N SER A 73 -2.72 -6.25 27.23
CA SER A 73 -3.15 -5.16 28.11
C SER A 73 -2.31 -3.89 27.91
N ALA A 74 -1.02 -4.01 27.56
CA ALA A 74 -0.18 -2.88 27.24
C ALA A 74 -0.55 -2.23 25.88
N SER A 75 -1.00 -3.00 24.89
CA SER A 75 -1.51 -2.43 23.64
C SER A 75 -2.87 -1.74 23.84
N GLN A 76 -3.70 -2.22 24.76
CA GLN A 76 -4.90 -1.54 25.22
C GLN A 76 -4.58 -0.22 25.93
N ILE A 77 -3.63 -0.23 26.83
CA ILE A 77 -3.13 0.95 27.54
C ILE A 77 -2.58 1.98 26.54
N GLN A 78 -1.84 1.53 25.51
CA GLN A 78 -1.32 2.43 24.47
C GLN A 78 -2.40 3.10 23.63
N MET A 79 -3.47 2.40 23.31
CA MET A 79 -4.58 3.02 22.58
C MET A 79 -5.32 3.98 23.48
N ARG A 80 -5.54 3.61 24.74
CA ARG A 80 -6.11 4.46 25.77
C ARG A 80 -5.31 5.76 25.95
N GLU A 81 -3.98 5.66 25.95
CA GLU A 81 -3.09 6.82 26.06
C GLU A 81 -3.00 7.63 24.79
N ARG A 82 -3.13 7.03 23.59
CA ARG A 82 -3.06 7.72 22.30
C ARG A 82 -4.37 8.37 21.89
N VAL A 83 -5.49 7.80 22.29
CA VAL A 83 -6.82 8.35 22.07
C VAL A 83 -7.30 8.93 23.39
N SER A 84 -6.82 10.13 23.73
CA SER A 84 -7.15 10.77 24.99
C SER A 84 -8.66 11.02 25.15
N GLY A 85 -9.19 10.74 26.33
CA GLY A 85 -10.56 11.04 26.70
C GLY A 85 -11.61 9.99 26.33
N VAL A 86 -11.22 8.81 25.85
CA VAL A 86 -12.16 7.68 25.67
C VAL A 86 -12.45 7.06 27.02
N ASP A 87 -13.70 7.06 27.44
CA ASP A 87 -14.18 6.30 28.58
C ASP A 87 -14.13 4.79 28.28
N ASP A 88 -13.64 4.00 29.22
CA ASP A 88 -13.51 2.54 29.11
C ASP A 88 -14.82 1.87 28.73
N SER A 89 -15.92 2.30 29.34
CA SER A 89 -17.23 1.75 29.06
C SER A 89 -17.72 2.07 27.61
N ALA A 90 -17.39 3.23 27.09
CA ALA A 90 -17.69 3.58 25.69
C ALA A 90 -16.87 2.76 24.70
N ARG A 91 -15.60 2.52 25.03
CA ARG A 91 -14.70 1.69 24.27
C ARG A 91 -15.14 0.23 24.23
N GLU A 92 -15.47 -0.36 25.39
CA GLU A 92 -15.98 -1.73 25.45
C GLU A 92 -17.28 -1.89 24.67
N ARG A 93 -18.22 -0.94 24.78
CA ARG A 93 -19.45 -0.96 23.98
C ARG A 93 -19.15 -0.98 22.47
N ARG A 94 -18.19 -0.17 22.02
CA ARG A 94 -17.80 -0.14 20.59
C ARG A 94 -17.16 -1.46 20.15
N GLN A 95 -16.25 -2.01 20.95
CA GLN A 95 -15.64 -3.32 20.67
C GLN A 95 -16.68 -4.42 20.57
N ARG A 96 -17.58 -4.51 21.54
CA ARG A 96 -18.68 -5.50 21.51
C ARG A 96 -19.55 -5.32 20.25
N ALA A 97 -19.81 -4.09 19.83
CA ALA A 97 -20.56 -3.82 18.58
C ALA A 97 -19.78 -4.27 17.32
N ILE A 98 -18.47 -4.04 17.26
CA ILE A 98 -17.59 -4.52 16.18
C ILE A 98 -17.56 -6.05 16.14
N LEU A 99 -17.33 -6.71 17.29
CA LEU A 99 -17.31 -8.16 17.41
C LEU A 99 -18.65 -8.80 17.02
N ALA A 100 -19.77 -8.16 17.41
CA ALA A 100 -21.11 -8.61 17.02
C ALA A 100 -21.33 -8.52 15.49
N SER A 101 -20.88 -7.43 14.85
CA SER A 101 -20.90 -7.31 13.39
C SER A 101 -19.98 -8.33 12.72
N MET A 102 -18.78 -8.55 13.24
CA MET A 102 -17.86 -9.58 12.73
C MET A 102 -18.48 -10.99 12.78
N ALA A 103 -19.14 -11.34 13.89
CA ALA A 103 -19.86 -12.60 14.03
C ALA A 103 -21.05 -12.71 13.09
N GLN A 104 -21.81 -11.62 12.89
CA GLN A 104 -22.92 -11.58 11.95
C GLN A 104 -22.47 -11.83 10.51
N HIS A 105 -21.26 -11.43 10.15
CA HIS A 105 -20.67 -11.62 8.83
C HIS A 105 -19.79 -12.87 8.72
N ASP A 106 -19.95 -13.84 9.61
CA ASP A 106 -19.21 -15.11 9.65
C ASP A 106 -17.67 -14.98 9.70
N TYR A 107 -17.15 -13.85 10.18
CA TYR A 107 -15.71 -13.60 10.20
C TYR A 107 -14.94 -14.71 10.91
N PHE A 108 -15.37 -15.11 12.11
CA PHE A 108 -14.69 -16.10 12.95
C PHE A 108 -14.71 -17.52 12.37
N ARG A 109 -15.67 -17.83 11.48
CA ARG A 109 -15.71 -19.10 10.74
C ARG A 109 -14.76 -19.10 9.54
N ARG A 110 -14.49 -17.93 8.96
CA ARG A 110 -13.67 -17.79 7.76
C ARG A 110 -12.20 -17.65 8.07
N VAL A 111 -11.89 -17.02 9.19
CA VAL A 111 -10.53 -16.91 9.72
C VAL A 111 -10.39 -18.04 10.74
N ASP A 112 -9.56 -19.03 10.43
CA ASP A 112 -9.30 -20.14 11.34
C ASP A 112 -8.55 -19.63 12.59
N TRP A 113 -9.31 -19.15 13.55
CA TRP A 113 -8.85 -18.75 14.86
C TRP A 113 -8.90 -19.98 15.77
N ALA A 114 -8.02 -20.96 15.53
CA ALA A 114 -7.82 -22.12 16.40
C ALA A 114 -9.13 -22.88 16.76
N GLY A 115 -10.08 -22.96 15.83
CA GLY A 115 -11.36 -23.65 16.04
C GLY A 115 -12.34 -22.95 16.97
N VAL A 116 -12.05 -21.75 17.44
CA VAL A 116 -12.91 -21.01 18.37
C VAL A 116 -13.74 -19.98 17.58
N CYS A 117 -14.98 -20.35 17.25
CA CYS A 117 -16.00 -19.35 16.98
C CYS A 117 -16.60 -18.93 18.33
N PRO A 118 -16.26 -17.78 18.91
CA PRO A 118 -16.84 -17.39 20.19
C PRO A 118 -18.34 -17.17 19.98
N ASP A 119 -19.15 -17.83 20.81
CA ASP A 119 -20.54 -17.46 20.97
C ASP A 119 -20.59 -15.97 21.44
N ARG A 120 -21.70 -15.27 21.17
CA ARG A 120 -21.86 -13.86 21.58
C ARG A 120 -21.61 -13.64 23.07
N SER A 121 -21.77 -14.67 23.90
CA SER A 121 -21.47 -14.69 25.34
C SER A 121 -19.96 -14.71 25.66
N ASP A 122 -19.13 -15.18 24.71
CA ASP A 122 -17.69 -15.42 24.94
C ASP A 122 -16.80 -14.28 24.42
N PHE A 123 -17.39 -13.16 23.98
CA PHE A 123 -16.61 -12.00 23.49
C PHE A 123 -15.65 -11.43 24.54
N ASP A 124 -15.87 -11.71 25.82
CA ASP A 124 -14.95 -11.32 26.90
C ASP A 124 -13.63 -12.11 26.87
N GLN A 125 -13.60 -13.25 26.17
CA GLN A 125 -12.42 -14.10 25.96
C GLN A 125 -11.68 -13.78 24.66
N VAL A 126 -12.30 -13.00 23.73
CA VAL A 126 -11.65 -12.55 22.51
C VAL A 126 -10.73 -11.40 22.85
N GLU A 127 -9.44 -11.66 22.73
CA GLU A 127 -8.41 -10.66 23.02
C GLU A 127 -8.59 -9.38 22.18
N PRO A 128 -8.51 -8.21 22.81
CA PRO A 128 -8.84 -6.96 22.15
C PRO A 128 -7.85 -6.57 21.08
N PHE A 129 -8.36 -6.08 19.98
CA PHE A 129 -7.76 -5.81 18.69
C PHE A 129 -6.88 -4.54 18.59
N PHE A 130 -5.84 -4.30 19.40
CA PHE A 130 -5.18 -2.99 19.48
C PHE A 130 -3.85 -2.79 18.76
N THR A 131 -3.53 -3.59 17.76
CA THR A 131 -2.27 -3.43 17.02
C THR A 131 -2.17 -2.14 16.21
N ALA A 132 -3.32 -1.56 15.80
CA ALA A 132 -3.36 -0.33 15.02
C ALA A 132 -2.86 0.91 15.78
N ALA A 133 -2.95 0.92 17.11
CA ALA A 133 -2.44 2.02 17.94
C ALA A 133 -0.92 2.25 17.80
N LYS A 134 -0.18 1.24 17.34
CA LYS A 134 1.27 1.34 17.05
C LYS A 134 1.56 2.03 15.71
N GLN A 135 0.55 2.28 14.90
CA GLN A 135 0.73 2.87 13.56
C GLN A 135 0.68 4.40 13.63
N PRO A 136 1.32 5.10 12.69
CA PRO A 136 1.25 6.56 12.61
C PRO A 136 -0.18 7.04 12.44
N PRO A 137 -0.55 8.19 13.05
CA PRO A 137 -1.94 8.62 13.16
C PRO A 137 -2.54 9.22 11.88
N GLY A 138 -1.73 9.54 10.87
CA GLY A 138 -2.18 10.33 9.72
C GLY A 138 -3.29 9.67 8.91
N TYR A 139 -3.23 8.36 8.70
CA TYR A 139 -4.31 7.63 8.03
C TYR A 139 -5.61 7.67 8.85
N PHE A 140 -5.50 7.43 10.16
CA PHE A 140 -6.67 7.35 11.05
C PHE A 140 -7.32 8.71 11.24
N ALA A 141 -6.54 9.79 11.22
CA ALA A 141 -7.07 11.16 11.22
C ALA A 141 -7.91 11.42 9.96
N VAL A 142 -7.40 11.06 8.79
CA VAL A 142 -8.12 11.24 7.51
C VAL A 142 -9.37 10.35 7.48
N LEU A 143 -9.25 9.09 7.87
CA LEU A 143 -10.37 8.15 7.87
C LEU A 143 -11.43 8.52 8.94
N GLY A 144 -11.02 8.93 10.13
CA GLY A 144 -11.93 9.37 11.17
C GLY A 144 -12.72 10.62 10.79
N LEU A 145 -12.07 11.61 10.16
CA LEU A 145 -12.76 12.77 9.59
C LEU A 145 -13.76 12.37 8.49
N TRP A 146 -13.43 11.37 7.66
CA TRP A 146 -14.34 10.82 6.67
C TRP A 146 -15.54 10.11 7.32
N MET A 147 -15.31 9.39 8.41
CA MET A 147 -16.34 8.65 9.14
C MET A 147 -17.23 9.54 10.03
N TRP A 148 -16.76 10.70 10.41
CA TRP A 148 -17.44 11.61 11.33
C TRP A 148 -18.93 11.86 11.02
N PRO A 149 -19.37 12.11 9.77
CA PRO A 149 -20.79 12.34 9.49
C PRO A 149 -21.70 11.15 9.82
N LEU A 150 -21.15 9.95 9.93
CA LEU A 150 -21.88 8.71 10.21
C LEU A 150 -21.43 8.05 11.54
N SER A 151 -20.80 8.80 12.45
CA SER A 151 -20.29 8.25 13.71
C SER A 151 -21.37 7.65 14.62
N SER A 152 -22.61 8.13 14.51
CA SER A 152 -23.79 7.61 15.25
C SER A 152 -24.55 6.51 14.51
N ALA A 153 -24.16 6.14 13.28
CA ALA A 153 -24.82 5.09 12.52
C ALA A 153 -24.43 3.68 13.03
N SER A 154 -25.08 2.63 12.51
CA SER A 154 -24.70 1.25 12.81
C SER A 154 -23.27 0.96 12.37
N ILE A 155 -22.60 0.00 13.00
CA ILE A 155 -21.22 -0.40 12.68
C ILE A 155 -21.10 -0.81 11.19
N ASP A 156 -22.08 -1.54 10.65
CA ASP A 156 -22.05 -1.97 9.24
C ASP A 156 -22.15 -0.79 8.27
N THR A 157 -22.96 0.22 8.62
CA THR A 157 -23.05 1.46 7.84
C THR A 157 -21.74 2.23 7.90
N GLN A 158 -21.14 2.34 9.08
CA GLN A 158 -19.83 2.99 9.27
C GLN A 158 -18.72 2.23 8.51
N LEU A 159 -18.72 0.89 8.55
CA LEU A 159 -17.76 0.06 7.83
C LEU A 159 -17.87 0.27 6.31
N THR A 160 -19.09 0.21 5.78
CA THR A 160 -19.33 0.46 4.35
C THR A 160 -18.88 1.85 3.94
N TRP A 161 -19.20 2.88 4.74
CA TRP A 161 -18.80 4.24 4.49
C TRP A 161 -17.27 4.43 4.56
N ALA A 162 -16.62 3.80 5.52
CA ALA A 162 -15.16 3.80 5.62
C ALA A 162 -14.51 3.12 4.40
N ARG A 163 -15.04 2.00 3.91
CA ARG A 163 -14.60 1.32 2.68
C ARG A 163 -14.77 2.20 1.44
N CYS A 164 -15.82 3.04 1.38
CA CYS A 164 -15.97 4.02 0.30
C CYS A 164 -14.76 4.96 0.19
N SER A 165 -14.12 5.35 1.31
CA SER A 165 -12.90 6.15 1.28
C SER A 165 -11.75 5.42 0.59
N SER A 166 -11.57 4.13 0.87
CA SER A 166 -10.54 3.29 0.22
C SER A 166 -10.79 3.17 -1.28
N PHE A 167 -12.04 2.98 -1.67
CA PHE A 167 -12.44 2.95 -3.07
C PHE A 167 -12.12 4.26 -3.81
N LEU A 168 -12.46 5.40 -3.23
CA LEU A 168 -12.15 6.71 -3.80
C LEU A 168 -10.64 6.95 -3.90
N LEU A 169 -9.87 6.55 -2.89
CA LEU A 169 -8.41 6.62 -2.90
C LEU A 169 -7.81 5.70 -3.98
N TYR A 170 -8.38 4.51 -4.20
CA TYR A 170 -7.98 3.65 -5.31
C TYR A 170 -8.19 4.36 -6.66
N LEU A 171 -9.37 4.95 -6.91
CA LEU A 171 -9.64 5.68 -8.14
C LEU A 171 -8.71 6.90 -8.30
N ALA A 172 -8.46 7.64 -7.23
CA ALA A 172 -7.51 8.75 -7.22
C ALA A 172 -6.10 8.27 -7.59
N SER A 173 -5.66 7.12 -7.04
CA SER A 173 -4.36 6.56 -7.36
C SER A 173 -4.24 6.12 -8.83
N VAL A 174 -5.28 5.51 -9.40
CA VAL A 174 -5.34 5.17 -10.83
C VAL A 174 -5.22 6.42 -11.70
N TRP A 175 -5.94 7.49 -11.35
CA TRP A 175 -5.86 8.76 -12.06
C TRP A 175 -4.47 9.40 -11.97
N ILE A 176 -3.84 9.37 -10.78
CA ILE A 176 -2.48 9.87 -10.58
C ILE A 176 -1.47 9.06 -11.41
N VAL A 177 -1.59 7.73 -11.43
CA VAL A 177 -0.72 6.87 -12.25
C VAL A 177 -0.93 7.11 -13.74
N LEU A 178 -2.14 7.43 -14.19
CA LEU A 178 -2.41 7.85 -15.55
C LEU A 178 -1.63 9.14 -15.91
N GLN A 179 -1.61 10.12 -15.01
CA GLN A 179 -0.81 11.35 -15.19
C GLN A 179 0.69 11.04 -15.17
N LEU A 180 1.16 10.20 -14.25
CA LEU A 180 2.56 9.76 -14.18
C LEU A 180 2.98 9.06 -15.47
N ALA A 181 2.18 8.13 -15.98
CA ALA A 181 2.43 7.41 -17.23
C ALA A 181 2.47 8.36 -18.44
N SER A 182 1.60 9.39 -18.46
CA SER A 182 1.60 10.42 -19.53
C SER A 182 2.88 11.27 -19.53
N VAL A 183 3.50 11.46 -18.38
CA VAL A 183 4.79 12.14 -18.24
C VAL A 183 5.96 11.23 -18.63
N ALA A 184 5.87 9.95 -18.25
CA ALA A 184 6.93 8.97 -18.50
C ALA A 184 7.00 8.53 -19.96
N PHE A 185 5.87 8.50 -20.67
CA PHE A 185 5.75 7.94 -22.02
C PHE A 185 5.10 8.91 -22.98
N THR A 186 5.69 9.04 -24.18
CA THR A 186 5.03 9.67 -25.33
C THR A 186 4.25 8.64 -26.15
N ASP A 187 4.50 7.35 -25.97
CA ASP A 187 3.79 6.25 -26.59
C ASP A 187 2.55 5.88 -25.77
N ARG A 188 1.40 5.90 -26.43
CA ARG A 188 0.09 5.63 -25.83
C ARG A 188 -0.04 4.19 -25.31
N SER A 189 0.49 3.21 -26.03
CA SER A 189 0.40 1.81 -25.63
C SER A 189 1.17 1.54 -24.35
N LEU A 190 2.35 2.17 -24.19
CA LEU A 190 3.13 2.10 -22.96
C LEU A 190 2.39 2.75 -21.77
N ALA A 191 1.84 3.95 -22.00
CA ALA A 191 1.10 4.65 -20.95
C ALA A 191 -0.12 3.85 -20.49
N LEU A 192 -0.88 3.27 -21.41
CA LEU A 192 -2.03 2.41 -21.07
C LEU A 192 -1.61 1.12 -20.38
N ALA A 193 -0.55 0.47 -20.85
CA ALA A 193 -0.04 -0.73 -20.21
C ALA A 193 0.34 -0.47 -18.75
N ALA A 194 0.97 0.67 -18.44
CA ALA A 194 1.30 1.05 -17.07
C ALA A 194 0.06 1.23 -16.19
N VAL A 195 -0.97 1.91 -16.71
CA VAL A 195 -2.22 2.10 -15.96
C VAL A 195 -2.96 0.78 -15.76
N LEU A 196 -3.01 -0.08 -16.77
CA LEU A 196 -3.60 -1.41 -16.65
C LEU A 196 -2.84 -2.27 -15.65
N ALA A 197 -1.49 -2.31 -15.72
CA ALA A 197 -0.66 -3.02 -14.76
C ALA A 197 -0.93 -2.57 -13.32
N PHE A 198 -1.15 -1.29 -13.10
CA PHE A 198 -1.48 -0.74 -11.80
C PHE A 198 -2.90 -1.06 -11.36
N ALA A 199 -3.90 -0.77 -12.19
CA ALA A 199 -5.32 -0.88 -11.83
C ALA A 199 -5.78 -2.34 -11.72
N TRP A 200 -5.30 -3.22 -12.61
CA TRP A 200 -5.64 -4.65 -12.65
C TRP A 200 -4.71 -5.53 -11.81
N PHE A 201 -3.80 -4.94 -11.04
CA PHE A 201 -3.06 -5.73 -10.07
C PHE A 201 -4.00 -6.17 -8.94
N PRO A 202 -4.27 -7.48 -8.75
CA PRO A 202 -5.38 -7.93 -7.91
C PRO A 202 -5.29 -7.44 -6.46
N MET A 203 -4.08 -7.45 -5.87
CA MET A 203 -3.86 -6.91 -4.53
C MET A 203 -4.19 -5.42 -4.44
N ASN A 204 -3.98 -4.66 -5.52
CA ASN A 204 -4.34 -3.26 -5.59
C ASN A 204 -5.85 -3.06 -5.64
N ALA A 205 -6.53 -3.84 -6.48
CA ALA A 205 -7.99 -3.80 -6.63
C ALA A 205 -8.70 -4.26 -5.35
N ARG A 206 -8.22 -5.35 -4.70
CA ARG A 206 -8.75 -5.81 -3.41
C ARG A 206 -8.74 -4.73 -2.35
N GLN A 207 -7.68 -3.93 -2.29
CA GLN A 207 -7.59 -2.83 -1.34
C GLN A 207 -8.62 -1.71 -1.58
N ALA A 208 -9.31 -1.67 -2.73
CA ALA A 208 -10.45 -0.78 -2.92
C ALA A 208 -11.66 -1.16 -2.06
N GLY A 209 -11.78 -2.44 -1.68
CA GLY A 209 -12.88 -2.99 -0.88
C GLY A 209 -12.58 -3.14 0.62
N VAL A 210 -11.43 -2.70 1.11
CA VAL A 210 -11.03 -2.88 2.52
C VAL A 210 -10.53 -1.58 3.14
N ILE A 211 -10.65 -1.46 4.46
CA ILE A 211 -10.04 -0.38 5.22
C ILE A 211 -8.58 -0.75 5.47
N ASN A 212 -7.66 -0.04 4.80
CA ASN A 212 -6.24 -0.27 4.98
C ASN A 212 -5.42 1.00 4.70
N ASN A 213 -4.47 1.32 5.59
CA ASN A 213 -3.58 2.46 5.43
C ASN A 213 -2.66 2.36 4.20
N ASP A 214 -2.50 1.17 3.62
CA ASP A 214 -1.74 0.97 2.38
C ASP A 214 -2.34 1.72 1.20
N VAL A 215 -3.66 1.91 1.16
CA VAL A 215 -4.33 2.62 0.07
C VAL A 215 -3.90 4.08 0.03
N LEU A 216 -3.95 4.77 1.18
CA LEU A 216 -3.52 6.18 1.27
C LEU A 216 -2.00 6.31 1.10
N ALA A 217 -1.23 5.37 1.66
CA ALA A 217 0.23 5.34 1.51
C ALA A 217 0.65 5.20 0.04
N ARG A 218 0.01 4.31 -0.72
CA ARG A 218 0.24 4.14 -2.15
C ARG A 218 -0.23 5.34 -2.96
N THR A 219 -1.38 5.93 -2.63
CA THR A 219 -1.89 7.13 -3.30
C THR A 219 -0.93 8.30 -3.15
N THR A 220 -0.43 8.53 -1.93
CA THR A 220 0.59 9.56 -1.68
C THR A 220 1.91 9.26 -2.37
N ALA A 221 2.35 8.00 -2.39
CA ALA A 221 3.55 7.58 -3.11
C ALA A 221 3.42 7.84 -4.63
N ALA A 222 2.27 7.49 -5.22
CA ALA A 222 1.99 7.79 -6.62
C ALA A 222 2.04 9.30 -6.92
N LEU A 223 1.48 10.12 -6.02
CA LEU A 223 1.48 11.58 -6.15
C LEU A 223 2.91 12.15 -6.10
N VAL A 224 3.73 11.72 -5.13
CA VAL A 224 5.14 12.14 -5.05
C VAL A 224 5.89 11.74 -6.31
N LEU A 225 5.75 10.50 -6.77
CA LEU A 225 6.37 10.03 -8.00
C LEU A 225 5.95 10.85 -9.23
N MET A 226 4.68 11.19 -9.35
CA MET A 226 4.15 12.00 -10.44
C MET A 226 4.75 13.42 -10.42
N LEU A 227 4.86 14.05 -9.24
CA LEU A 227 5.48 15.36 -9.08
C LEU A 227 6.99 15.31 -9.41
N CYS A 228 7.69 14.28 -8.95
CA CYS A 228 9.09 14.03 -9.28
C CYS A 228 9.29 13.82 -10.79
N ALA A 229 8.45 13.02 -11.43
CA ALA A 229 8.49 12.78 -12.85
C ALA A 229 8.25 14.06 -13.66
N LYS A 230 7.29 14.93 -13.28
CA LYS A 230 7.08 16.24 -13.87
C LYS A 230 8.32 17.11 -13.79
N ARG A 231 8.99 17.11 -12.66
CA ARG A 231 10.24 17.84 -12.48
C ARG A 231 11.33 17.35 -13.44
N LEU A 232 11.51 16.04 -13.56
CA LEU A 232 12.47 15.43 -14.49
C LEU A 232 12.10 15.65 -15.96
N ALA A 233 10.83 15.83 -16.26
CA ALA A 233 10.34 16.16 -17.60
C ALA A 233 10.46 17.66 -17.95
N GLY A 234 11.01 18.50 -17.08
CA GLY A 234 11.28 19.92 -17.33
C GLY A 234 10.30 20.90 -16.70
N ASP A 235 9.48 20.47 -15.75
CA ASP A 235 8.71 21.42 -14.90
C ASP A 235 9.65 22.07 -13.86
N ASP A 236 10.21 23.22 -14.20
CA ASP A 236 11.18 23.95 -13.37
C ASP A 236 10.55 24.72 -12.19
N ARG A 237 9.25 24.61 -11.95
CA ARG A 237 8.56 25.32 -10.88
C ARG A 237 8.98 24.78 -9.51
N LEU A 238 9.47 25.67 -8.65
CA LEU A 238 9.87 25.32 -7.28
C LEU A 238 8.71 24.68 -6.49
N ARG A 239 7.48 25.14 -6.71
CA ARG A 239 6.27 24.62 -6.08
C ARG A 239 6.10 23.11 -6.28
N THR A 240 6.47 22.56 -7.43
CA THR A 240 6.38 21.13 -7.73
C THR A 240 7.27 20.32 -6.78
N LEU A 241 8.49 20.79 -6.51
CA LEU A 241 9.37 20.16 -5.51
C LEU A 241 8.87 20.35 -4.08
N ILE A 242 8.36 21.54 -3.74
CA ILE A 242 7.79 21.81 -2.41
C ILE A 242 6.62 20.85 -2.14
N PHE A 243 5.68 20.71 -3.08
CA PHE A 243 4.58 19.77 -2.93
C PHE A 243 5.06 18.32 -2.84
N ALA A 244 6.04 17.91 -3.66
CA ALA A 244 6.62 16.58 -3.55
C ALA A 244 7.22 16.33 -2.16
N ALA A 245 7.96 17.29 -1.61
CA ALA A 245 8.55 17.19 -0.27
C ALA A 245 7.49 17.15 0.84
N VAL A 246 6.46 17.99 0.76
CA VAL A 246 5.34 18.01 1.73
C VAL A 246 4.61 16.66 1.73
N PHE A 247 4.23 16.15 0.55
CA PHE A 247 3.55 14.86 0.47
C PHE A 247 4.44 13.69 0.85
N ALA A 248 5.75 13.75 0.58
CA ALA A 248 6.70 12.76 1.09
C ALA A 248 6.76 12.76 2.62
N ALA A 249 6.81 13.93 3.26
CA ALA A 249 6.76 14.04 4.72
C ALA A 249 5.43 13.52 5.29
N LEU A 250 4.29 13.92 4.72
CA LEU A 250 2.97 13.44 5.12
C LEU A 250 2.84 11.92 4.97
N SER A 251 3.47 11.32 3.97
CA SER A 251 3.40 9.87 3.75
C SER A 251 3.97 9.06 4.91
N LEU A 252 4.97 9.58 5.64
CA LEU A 252 5.50 8.92 6.85
C LEU A 252 4.51 8.94 8.01
N LEU A 253 3.68 9.98 8.11
CA LEU A 253 2.61 10.04 9.10
C LEU A 253 1.48 9.05 8.77
N ILE A 254 1.43 8.56 7.54
CA ILE A 254 0.47 7.52 7.12
C ILE A 254 1.05 6.15 7.36
N LYS A 255 2.25 5.88 6.83
CA LYS A 255 2.91 4.57 6.94
C LYS A 255 4.43 4.67 6.76
N PRO A 256 5.23 4.14 7.70
CA PRO A 256 6.69 4.21 7.59
C PRO A 256 7.28 3.48 6.36
N THR A 257 6.53 2.53 5.77
CA THR A 257 6.99 1.82 4.56
C THR A 257 7.04 2.70 3.32
N THR A 258 6.50 3.92 3.37
CA THR A 258 6.58 4.89 2.26
C THR A 258 7.94 5.60 2.15
N THR A 259 8.93 5.21 2.95
CA THR A 259 10.28 5.83 2.93
C THR A 259 10.92 5.87 1.53
N SER A 260 10.54 4.96 0.63
CA SER A 260 11.01 4.97 -0.78
C SER A 260 10.67 6.24 -1.55
N VAL A 261 9.65 7.01 -1.13
CA VAL A 261 9.33 8.29 -1.79
C VAL A 261 10.40 9.37 -1.56
N PHE A 262 11.16 9.27 -0.45
CA PHE A 262 12.29 10.15 -0.22
C PHE A 262 13.46 9.85 -1.16
N VAL A 263 13.64 8.59 -1.52
CA VAL A 263 14.58 8.20 -2.58
C VAL A 263 14.15 8.82 -3.91
N ALA A 264 12.84 8.78 -4.21
CA ALA A 264 12.31 9.45 -5.41
C ALA A 264 12.64 10.95 -5.41
N LEU A 265 12.42 11.62 -4.29
CA LEU A 265 12.74 13.05 -4.15
C LEU A 265 14.25 13.29 -4.29
N GLY A 266 15.08 12.53 -3.60
CA GLY A 266 16.55 12.65 -3.66
C GLY A 266 17.11 12.44 -5.07
N VAL A 267 16.67 11.38 -5.77
CA VAL A 267 17.04 11.10 -7.16
C VAL A 267 16.61 12.23 -8.09
N THR A 268 15.38 12.73 -7.92
CA THR A 268 14.84 13.83 -8.75
C THR A 268 15.67 15.07 -8.60
N VAL A 269 15.99 15.42 -7.37
CA VAL A 269 16.80 16.58 -7.04
C VAL A 269 18.22 16.43 -7.60
N PHE A 270 18.84 15.28 -7.39
CA PHE A 270 20.18 14.97 -7.91
C PHE A 270 20.23 15.11 -9.43
N LEU A 271 19.28 14.56 -10.15
CA LEU A 271 19.22 14.60 -11.62
C LEU A 271 18.83 15.99 -12.17
N SER A 272 18.03 16.77 -11.43
CA SER A 272 17.56 18.09 -11.89
C SER A 272 18.46 19.26 -11.46
N ALA A 273 19.40 19.07 -10.53
CA ALA A 273 20.28 20.12 -10.08
C ALA A 273 21.36 20.47 -11.13
N LYS A 274 21.45 21.76 -11.47
CA LYS A 274 22.39 22.29 -12.49
C LYS A 274 23.84 22.42 -11.98
N SER A 275 24.05 22.43 -10.65
CA SER A 275 25.38 22.56 -10.05
C SER A 275 25.62 21.48 -8.98
N ILE A 276 26.90 21.12 -8.76
CA ILE A 276 27.28 20.17 -7.70
C ILE A 276 26.89 20.72 -6.32
N ALA A 277 27.11 22.01 -6.08
CA ALA A 277 26.73 22.66 -4.82
C ALA A 277 25.20 22.57 -4.59
N GLY A 278 24.39 22.80 -5.63
CA GLY A 278 22.94 22.60 -5.58
C GLY A 278 22.57 21.15 -5.24
N ARG A 279 23.25 20.17 -5.85
CA ARG A 279 23.03 18.73 -5.56
C ARG A 279 23.34 18.39 -4.12
N LEU A 280 24.48 18.88 -3.59
CA LEU A 280 24.88 18.65 -2.20
C LEU A 280 23.95 19.34 -1.20
N ALA A 281 23.56 20.60 -1.44
CA ALA A 281 22.65 21.34 -0.57
C ALA A 281 21.28 20.66 -0.44
N ILE A 282 20.78 20.10 -1.53
CA ILE A 282 19.48 19.45 -1.55
C ILE A 282 19.58 18.01 -1.01
N ALA A 283 20.66 17.28 -1.27
CA ALA A 283 20.92 15.98 -0.66
C ALA A 283 21.01 16.10 0.87
N SER A 284 21.70 17.11 1.39
CA SER A 284 21.78 17.37 2.84
C SER A 284 20.44 17.78 3.43
N SER A 285 19.61 18.60 2.77
CA SER A 285 18.26 18.93 3.25
C SER A 285 17.32 17.72 3.23
N GLY A 286 17.45 16.85 2.23
CA GLY A 286 16.75 15.55 2.17
C GLY A 286 17.15 14.63 3.31
N LEU A 287 18.45 14.52 3.61
CA LEU A 287 18.96 13.74 4.75
C LEU A 287 18.48 14.28 6.10
N VAL A 288 18.46 15.60 6.28
CA VAL A 288 17.95 16.24 7.51
C VAL A 288 16.45 16.00 7.66
N SER A 289 15.67 16.08 6.57
CA SER A 289 14.25 15.78 6.58
C SER A 289 13.99 14.31 6.89
N LEU A 290 14.80 13.39 6.34
CA LEU A 290 14.75 11.97 6.61
C LEU A 290 15.10 11.66 8.07
N ALA A 291 16.15 12.30 8.59
CA ALA A 291 16.57 12.16 9.99
C ALA A 291 15.50 12.71 10.94
N GLY A 292 14.89 13.84 10.62
CA GLY A 292 13.80 14.42 11.40
C GLY A 292 12.53 13.53 11.39
N ALA A 293 12.14 13.04 10.21
CA ALA A 293 11.03 12.10 10.07
C ALA A 293 11.32 10.76 10.77
N PHE A 294 12.56 10.28 10.69
CA PHE A 294 13.03 9.10 11.39
C PHE A 294 13.05 9.31 12.91
N TYR A 295 13.46 10.48 13.39
CA TYR A 295 13.42 10.84 14.80
C TYR A 295 11.98 10.87 15.33
N VAL A 296 11.05 11.53 14.63
CA VAL A 296 9.62 11.55 14.99
C VAL A 296 9.05 10.12 14.98
N TRP A 297 9.40 9.34 13.97
CA TRP A 297 8.97 7.94 13.90
C TRP A 297 9.58 7.08 15.01
N ARG A 298 10.86 7.26 15.35
CA ARG A 298 11.54 6.55 16.45
C ARG A 298 10.94 6.88 17.80
N THR A 299 10.61 8.13 18.06
CA THR A 299 9.95 8.53 19.33
C THR A 299 8.55 7.99 19.47
N GLN A 300 7.88 7.67 18.34
CA GLN A 300 6.56 7.08 18.34
C GLN A 300 6.56 5.54 18.28
N GLN A 301 7.64 4.92 17.82
CA GLN A 301 7.74 3.46 17.64
C GLN A 301 9.09 2.92 18.15
N THR A 302 9.18 2.69 19.44
CA THR A 302 10.39 2.17 20.08
C THR A 302 10.72 0.71 19.74
N THR A 303 9.86 -0.01 19.03
CA THR A 303 9.98 -1.45 18.79
C THR A 303 10.57 -1.86 17.44
N VAL A 304 10.84 -0.94 16.51
CA VAL A 304 11.16 -1.29 15.11
C VAL A 304 12.66 -1.38 14.81
N LEU A 305 13.51 -0.74 15.59
CA LEU A 305 14.96 -0.87 15.42
C LEU A 305 15.54 -1.93 16.36
N PRO A 306 16.39 -2.82 15.82
CA PRO A 306 17.11 -3.78 16.67
C PRO A 306 17.92 -3.00 17.71
N ARG A 307 17.77 -3.42 18.96
CA ARG A 307 18.47 -2.79 20.11
C ARG A 307 19.98 -3.04 20.07
N THR A 308 20.42 -4.06 19.34
CA THR A 308 21.82 -4.46 19.24
C THR A 308 22.22 -4.67 17.79
N VAL A 309 23.52 -4.55 17.51
CA VAL A 309 24.12 -4.84 16.20
C VAL A 309 23.84 -6.31 15.81
N ALA A 310 23.91 -7.23 16.77
CA ALA A 310 23.60 -8.65 16.53
C ALA A 310 22.15 -8.84 16.03
N ALA A 311 21.16 -8.23 16.70
CA ALA A 311 19.78 -8.28 16.27
C ALA A 311 19.54 -7.61 14.90
N PHE A 312 20.38 -6.66 14.50
CA PHE A 312 20.34 -6.08 13.15
C PHE A 312 20.81 -7.10 12.10
N PHE A 313 21.94 -7.76 12.34
CA PHE A 313 22.45 -8.79 11.42
C PHE A 313 21.51 -10.00 11.34
N GLU A 314 20.95 -10.46 12.46
CA GLU A 314 19.93 -11.52 12.48
C GLU A 314 18.71 -11.16 11.64
N ARG A 315 18.24 -9.92 11.68
CA ARG A 315 17.15 -9.45 10.81
C ARG A 315 17.53 -9.44 9.33
N ILE A 316 18.75 -9.03 9.00
CA ILE A 316 19.25 -9.07 7.62
C ILE A 316 19.30 -10.51 7.14
N GLU A 317 19.89 -11.42 7.92
CA GLU A 317 19.96 -12.84 7.59
C GLU A 317 18.58 -13.44 7.37
N ARG A 318 17.63 -13.18 8.28
CA ARG A 318 16.23 -13.59 8.12
C ARG A 318 15.60 -12.98 6.86
N GLY A 319 15.88 -11.72 6.57
CA GLY A 319 15.38 -11.02 5.38
C GLY A 319 15.88 -11.64 4.07
N PHE A 320 17.09 -12.19 4.06
CA PHE A 320 17.66 -12.90 2.92
C PHE A 320 17.32 -14.41 2.90
N SER A 321 16.49 -14.89 3.82
CA SER A 321 16.05 -16.29 3.81
C SER A 321 15.12 -16.58 2.63
N LEU A 322 15.18 -17.81 2.10
CA LEU A 322 14.29 -18.27 1.04
C LEU A 322 12.81 -18.19 1.49
N GLU A 323 12.55 -18.42 2.77
CA GLU A 323 11.22 -18.31 3.38
C GLU A 323 10.67 -16.89 3.25
N THR A 324 11.46 -15.88 3.63
CA THR A 324 11.06 -14.46 3.50
C THR A 324 10.78 -14.08 2.06
N PHE A 325 11.64 -14.48 1.11
CA PHE A 325 11.41 -14.22 -0.32
C PHE A 325 10.16 -14.92 -0.84
N THR A 326 9.93 -16.17 -0.43
CA THR A 326 8.74 -16.91 -0.80
C THR A 326 7.47 -16.26 -0.25
N ALA A 327 7.46 -15.92 1.03
CA ALA A 327 6.35 -15.23 1.67
C ALA A 327 6.09 -13.84 1.06
N LEU A 328 7.16 -13.08 0.77
CA LEU A 328 7.07 -11.80 0.07
C LEU A 328 6.46 -11.95 -1.33
N GLY A 329 6.95 -12.92 -2.11
CA GLY A 329 6.45 -13.21 -3.45
C GLY A 329 4.98 -13.62 -3.43
N LYS A 330 4.62 -14.56 -2.58
CA LYS A 330 3.23 -14.99 -2.39
C LYS A 330 2.34 -13.82 -1.97
N GLY A 331 2.70 -13.10 -0.91
CA GLY A 331 1.92 -11.98 -0.40
C GLY A 331 1.80 -10.82 -1.39
N PHE A 332 2.76 -10.62 -2.31
CA PHE A 332 2.68 -9.63 -3.37
C PHE A 332 1.81 -10.10 -4.54
N LEU A 333 1.97 -11.35 -4.97
CA LEU A 333 1.29 -11.91 -6.15
C LEU A 333 -0.10 -12.49 -5.84
N GLY A 334 -0.60 -12.40 -4.60
CA GLY A 334 -1.95 -12.82 -4.26
C GLY A 334 -2.07 -13.87 -3.16
N GLY A 335 -1.01 -14.11 -2.40
CA GLY A 335 -1.10 -14.86 -1.14
C GLY A 335 -1.55 -13.91 -0.03
N PHE A 336 -2.55 -14.34 0.69
CA PHE A 336 -3.08 -13.57 1.83
C PHE A 336 -2.69 -14.28 3.12
N ASN A 337 -2.01 -13.59 4.02
CA ASN A 337 -1.57 -14.18 5.29
C ASN A 337 -2.72 -14.69 6.18
N TRP A 338 -3.93 -14.24 5.90
CA TRP A 338 -5.15 -14.63 6.62
C TRP A 338 -5.99 -15.66 5.88
N LEU A 339 -5.60 -16.01 4.64
CA LEU A 339 -6.38 -16.92 3.83
C LEU A 339 -5.78 -18.31 3.90
N THR A 340 -6.61 -19.30 4.16
CA THR A 340 -6.26 -20.71 4.26
C THR A 340 -5.86 -21.34 2.92
N ARG A 341 -6.11 -20.64 1.80
CA ARG A 341 -5.74 -21.10 0.47
C ARG A 341 -4.86 -20.11 -0.26
N ASP A 342 -3.70 -20.60 -0.63
CA ASP A 342 -2.80 -19.97 -1.56
C ASP A 342 -3.14 -20.36 -3.01
N LEU A 343 -2.76 -19.52 -3.96
CA LEU A 343 -2.68 -19.94 -5.36
C LEU A 343 -1.70 -21.12 -5.48
N SER A 344 -1.86 -21.96 -6.49
CA SER A 344 -0.97 -23.10 -6.69
C SER A 344 0.48 -22.65 -6.87
N THR A 345 1.44 -23.42 -6.39
CA THR A 345 2.87 -23.12 -6.54
C THR A 345 3.28 -22.88 -8.00
N PRO A 346 2.84 -23.68 -9.01
CA PRO A 346 3.10 -23.37 -10.40
C PRO A 346 2.59 -22.01 -10.85
N THR A 347 1.44 -21.56 -10.36
CA THR A 347 0.88 -20.23 -10.66
C THR A 347 1.81 -19.13 -10.11
N TYR A 348 2.27 -19.25 -8.87
CA TYR A 348 3.22 -18.29 -8.29
C TYR A 348 4.53 -18.25 -9.07
N LEU A 349 5.08 -19.39 -9.45
CA LEU A 349 6.31 -19.46 -10.22
C LEU A 349 6.15 -18.82 -11.60
N ALA A 350 5.04 -19.06 -12.29
CA ALA A 350 4.74 -18.44 -13.57
C ALA A 350 4.62 -16.90 -13.45
N LEU A 351 3.92 -16.41 -12.43
CA LEU A 351 3.77 -14.98 -12.18
C LEU A 351 5.10 -14.33 -11.79
N ALA A 352 5.90 -14.98 -10.95
CA ALA A 352 7.22 -14.51 -10.55
C ALA A 352 8.19 -14.46 -11.74
N ALA A 353 8.21 -15.50 -12.58
CA ALA A 353 9.00 -15.54 -13.79
C ALA A 353 8.58 -14.44 -14.79
N PHE A 354 7.28 -14.25 -14.98
CA PHE A 354 6.74 -13.17 -15.81
C PHE A 354 7.19 -11.80 -15.30
N LEU A 355 7.08 -11.54 -14.00
CA LEU A 355 7.49 -10.27 -13.38
C LEU A 355 9.00 -10.07 -13.52
N ALA A 356 9.82 -11.11 -13.25
CA ALA A 356 11.26 -11.03 -13.37
C ALA A 356 11.71 -10.73 -14.81
N LEU A 357 11.16 -11.43 -15.79
CA LEU A 357 11.47 -11.21 -17.21
C LEU A 357 11.07 -9.79 -17.66
N THR A 358 9.91 -9.30 -17.24
CA THR A 358 9.47 -7.94 -17.58
C THR A 358 10.34 -6.89 -16.89
N MET A 359 10.76 -7.11 -15.64
CA MET A 359 11.69 -6.22 -14.95
C MET A 359 13.07 -6.18 -15.61
N LEU A 360 13.64 -7.32 -15.99
CA LEU A 360 14.91 -7.40 -16.70
C LEU A 360 14.84 -6.71 -18.07
N SER A 361 13.76 -6.94 -18.82
CA SER A 361 13.51 -6.26 -20.09
C SER A 361 13.33 -4.74 -19.91
N GLY A 362 12.62 -4.32 -18.87
CA GLY A 362 12.47 -2.91 -18.50
C GLY A 362 13.81 -2.27 -18.10
N PHE A 363 14.65 -2.99 -17.36
CA PHE A 363 15.99 -2.54 -16.96
C PHE A 363 16.90 -2.33 -18.18
N SER A 364 16.82 -3.20 -19.16
CA SER A 364 17.59 -3.01 -20.42
C SER A 364 17.27 -1.67 -21.12
N ALA A 365 16.05 -1.13 -20.92
CA ALA A 365 15.66 0.16 -21.50
C ALA A 365 16.37 1.37 -20.89
N LEU A 366 17.06 1.23 -19.77
CA LEU A 366 17.94 2.28 -19.23
C LEU A 366 19.18 2.48 -20.10
N PHE A 367 19.69 1.39 -20.68
CA PHE A 367 20.92 1.39 -21.48
C PHE A 367 20.65 1.55 -22.98
N HIS A 368 19.52 1.05 -23.46
CA HIS A 368 19.13 1.12 -24.85
C HIS A 368 18.05 2.18 -25.07
N THR A 369 18.23 3.06 -26.04
CA THR A 369 17.24 4.09 -26.35
C THR A 369 15.98 3.45 -26.90
N ARG A 370 14.90 3.48 -26.13
CA ARG A 370 13.56 3.10 -26.58
C ARG A 370 12.76 4.36 -26.88
N LYS A 371 12.26 4.45 -28.10
CA LYS A 371 11.40 5.57 -28.50
C LYS A 371 10.17 5.66 -27.59
N GLY A 372 9.84 6.86 -27.17
CA GLY A 372 8.68 7.13 -26.36
C GLY A 372 8.83 6.90 -24.87
N VAL A 373 10.05 6.61 -24.36
CA VAL A 373 10.34 6.36 -22.94
C VAL A 373 11.26 7.43 -22.36
N SER A 374 10.86 8.06 -21.28
CA SER A 374 11.70 9.00 -20.51
C SER A 374 12.67 8.23 -19.62
N ARG A 375 13.95 8.15 -20.00
CA ARG A 375 15.00 7.46 -19.20
C ARG A 375 15.14 8.01 -17.77
N PRO A 376 15.15 9.34 -17.53
CA PRO A 376 15.24 9.85 -16.15
C PRO A 376 14.08 9.38 -15.26
N VAL A 377 12.85 9.34 -15.81
CA VAL A 377 11.69 8.84 -15.07
C VAL A 377 11.77 7.33 -14.85
N LEU A 378 12.27 6.58 -15.83
CA LEU A 378 12.46 5.13 -15.68
C LEU A 378 13.54 4.83 -14.62
N ALA A 379 14.66 5.56 -14.60
CA ALA A 379 15.71 5.45 -13.58
C ALA A 379 15.15 5.76 -12.18
N LEU A 380 14.32 6.80 -12.06
CA LEU A 380 13.60 7.11 -10.84
C LEU A 380 12.75 5.92 -10.36
N CYS A 381 11.97 5.30 -11.27
CA CYS A 381 11.13 4.16 -10.93
C CYS A 381 11.95 2.97 -10.43
N PHE A 382 13.07 2.63 -11.11
CA PHE A 382 13.96 1.56 -10.67
C PHE A 382 14.58 1.84 -9.29
N SER A 383 15.00 3.07 -9.03
CA SER A 383 15.56 3.45 -7.72
C SER A 383 14.55 3.26 -6.59
N VAL A 384 13.29 3.64 -6.82
CA VAL A 384 12.21 3.47 -5.85
C VAL A 384 11.90 2.01 -5.59
N VAL A 385 11.78 1.18 -6.65
CA VAL A 385 11.51 -0.25 -6.51
C VAL A 385 12.67 -0.96 -5.80
N ALA A 386 13.90 -0.69 -6.21
CA ALA A 386 15.11 -1.30 -5.60
C ALA A 386 15.20 -0.97 -4.10
N PHE A 387 14.98 0.30 -3.74
CA PHE A 387 15.01 0.72 -2.34
C PHE A 387 13.86 0.10 -1.54
N GLN A 388 12.64 0.03 -2.11
CA GLN A 388 11.51 -0.57 -1.44
C GLN A 388 11.74 -2.06 -1.16
N LEU A 389 12.29 -2.79 -2.13
CA LEU A 389 12.65 -4.20 -1.93
C LEU A 389 13.74 -4.36 -0.87
N ALA A 390 14.80 -3.51 -0.92
CA ALA A 390 15.83 -3.52 0.11
C ALA A 390 15.25 -3.23 1.50
N LEU A 391 14.32 -2.28 1.62
CA LEU A 391 13.66 -1.95 2.88
C LEU A 391 12.87 -3.14 3.45
N VAL A 392 12.16 -3.89 2.59
CA VAL A 392 11.39 -5.08 3.00
C VAL A 392 12.33 -6.19 3.47
N VAL A 393 13.41 -6.44 2.72
CA VAL A 393 14.44 -7.42 3.11
C VAL A 393 15.08 -7.03 4.45
N LEU A 394 15.50 -5.78 4.62
CA LEU A 394 16.09 -5.29 5.88
C LEU A 394 15.15 -5.37 7.08
N ARG A 395 13.84 -5.39 6.86
CA ARG A 395 12.85 -5.61 7.92
C ARG A 395 12.71 -7.07 8.33
N GLY A 396 13.15 -8.01 7.50
CA GLY A 396 13.00 -9.44 7.74
C GLY A 396 11.55 -9.90 7.78
N VAL A 397 10.64 -9.21 7.08
CA VAL A 397 9.20 -9.48 7.13
C VAL A 397 8.70 -9.77 5.71
N GLY A 398 8.27 -11.00 5.47
CA GLY A 398 7.82 -11.50 4.16
C GLY A 398 6.42 -11.02 3.72
N HIS A 399 5.95 -9.85 4.14
CA HIS A 399 4.63 -9.36 3.75
C HIS A 399 4.67 -8.57 2.44
N GLY A 400 4.05 -9.11 1.38
CA GLY A 400 4.00 -8.51 0.05
C GLY A 400 3.37 -7.10 0.00
N ARG A 401 2.46 -6.79 0.93
CA ARG A 401 1.86 -5.45 1.05
C ARG A 401 2.87 -4.33 1.29
N TYR A 402 4.04 -4.64 1.86
CA TYR A 402 5.09 -3.63 2.05
C TYR A 402 5.75 -3.17 0.74
N VAL A 403 5.54 -3.86 -0.37
CA VAL A 403 5.98 -3.43 -1.71
C VAL A 403 4.99 -2.44 -2.34
N MET A 404 3.75 -2.37 -1.85
CA MET A 404 2.68 -1.59 -2.48
C MET A 404 2.99 -0.09 -2.69
N PRO A 405 3.75 0.61 -1.83
CA PRO A 405 4.15 2.00 -2.12
C PRO A 405 4.96 2.15 -3.41
N ALA A 406 5.69 1.11 -3.84
CA ALA A 406 6.44 1.10 -5.09
C ALA A 406 5.64 0.62 -6.30
N LEU A 407 4.39 0.15 -6.13
CA LEU A 407 3.57 -0.38 -7.21
C LEU A 407 3.38 0.61 -8.38
N PRO A 408 3.19 1.94 -8.16
CA PRO A 408 3.15 2.89 -9.25
C PRO A 408 4.41 2.90 -10.12
N ALA A 409 5.59 2.84 -9.50
CA ALA A 409 6.86 2.75 -10.20
C ALA A 409 7.04 1.41 -10.92
N LEU A 410 6.69 0.30 -10.26
CA LEU A 410 6.75 -1.04 -10.80
C LEU A 410 5.85 -1.19 -12.03
N SER A 411 4.65 -0.63 -12.02
CA SER A 411 3.73 -0.69 -13.15
C SER A 411 4.29 -0.03 -14.42
N LEU A 412 5.05 1.06 -14.28
CA LEU A 412 5.76 1.68 -15.41
C LEU A 412 6.87 0.77 -15.94
N ILE A 413 7.66 0.17 -15.03
CA ILE A 413 8.73 -0.76 -15.41
C ILE A 413 8.16 -1.96 -16.15
N VAL A 414 7.10 -2.57 -15.65
CA VAL A 414 6.41 -3.73 -16.28
C VAL A 414 5.88 -3.36 -17.65
N ALA A 415 5.27 -2.19 -17.81
CA ALA A 415 4.79 -1.71 -19.12
C ALA A 415 5.93 -1.59 -20.15
N VAL A 416 7.06 -0.99 -19.74
CA VAL A 416 8.25 -0.87 -20.61
C VAL A 416 8.85 -2.24 -20.90
N GLY A 417 8.86 -3.14 -19.93
CA GLY A 417 9.43 -4.47 -20.07
C GLY A 417 8.62 -5.37 -21.00
N PHE A 418 7.29 -5.30 -20.95
CA PHE A 418 6.42 -6.16 -21.76
C PHE A 418 6.13 -5.55 -23.15
N VAL A 419 5.68 -4.28 -23.20
CA VAL A 419 5.26 -3.66 -24.45
C VAL A 419 6.42 -2.99 -25.18
N GLY A 420 7.40 -2.48 -24.45
CA GLY A 420 8.53 -1.72 -25.02
C GLY A 420 9.44 -2.46 -26.01
N PRO A 421 9.66 -3.77 -25.92
CA PRO A 421 10.46 -4.53 -26.89
C PRO A 421 9.88 -4.53 -28.31
N PHE A 422 8.57 -4.35 -28.42
CA PHE A 422 7.90 -4.40 -29.73
C PHE A 422 8.07 -3.10 -30.51
N SER A 423 8.11 -3.21 -31.84
CA SER A 423 8.08 -2.04 -32.74
C SER A 423 6.78 -1.23 -32.50
N GLU A 424 6.82 0.08 -32.77
CA GLU A 424 5.67 0.97 -32.56
C GLU A 424 4.37 0.44 -33.20
N PHE A 425 4.49 -0.19 -34.38
CA PHE A 425 3.39 -0.82 -35.10
C PHE A 425 2.79 -2.03 -34.36
N ARG A 426 3.60 -2.81 -33.64
CA ARG A 426 3.19 -4.03 -32.92
C ARG A 426 2.78 -3.77 -31.46
N ARG A 427 3.09 -2.60 -30.89
CA ARG A 427 2.76 -2.25 -29.50
C ARG A 427 1.26 -2.33 -29.18
N PRO A 428 0.32 -1.91 -30.06
CA PRO A 428 -1.11 -2.09 -29.79
C PRO A 428 -1.53 -3.56 -29.63
N THR A 429 -0.92 -4.47 -30.41
CA THR A 429 -1.15 -5.90 -30.28
C THR A 429 -0.55 -6.45 -28.97
N ALA A 430 0.69 -6.05 -28.65
CA ALA A 430 1.31 -6.40 -27.36
C ALA A 430 0.49 -5.88 -26.18
N LEU A 431 -0.07 -4.69 -26.25
CA LEU A 431 -0.98 -4.15 -25.23
C LEU A 431 -2.24 -5.01 -25.06
N ARG A 432 -2.86 -5.47 -26.16
CA ARG A 432 -4.03 -6.36 -26.08
C ARG A 432 -3.68 -7.68 -25.41
N VAL A 433 -2.56 -8.31 -25.80
CA VAL A 433 -2.07 -9.53 -25.14
C VAL A 433 -1.82 -9.29 -23.66
N PHE A 434 -1.18 -8.18 -23.31
CA PHE A 434 -0.92 -7.80 -21.92
C PHE A 434 -2.21 -7.64 -21.11
N ALA A 435 -3.18 -6.91 -21.66
CA ALA A 435 -4.49 -6.72 -21.02
C ALA A 435 -5.21 -8.07 -20.81
N THR A 436 -5.18 -8.98 -21.81
CA THR A 436 -5.74 -10.31 -21.70
C THR A 436 -5.07 -11.12 -20.58
N LEU A 437 -3.74 -11.09 -20.51
CA LEU A 437 -3.00 -11.79 -19.44
C LEU A 437 -3.33 -11.23 -18.04
N LEU A 438 -3.48 -9.91 -17.90
CA LEU A 438 -3.90 -9.30 -16.65
C LEU A 438 -5.33 -9.72 -16.27
N CYS A 439 -6.26 -9.74 -17.22
CA CYS A 439 -7.63 -10.21 -16.96
C CYS A 439 -7.65 -11.70 -16.56
N LEU A 440 -6.86 -12.55 -17.21
CA LEU A 440 -6.74 -13.95 -16.84
C LEU A 440 -6.15 -14.12 -15.44
N TYR A 441 -5.11 -13.36 -15.11
CA TYR A 441 -4.54 -13.34 -13.77
C TYR A 441 -5.58 -12.94 -12.72
N ASP A 442 -6.34 -11.89 -12.99
CA ASP A 442 -7.38 -11.40 -12.10
C ASP A 442 -8.50 -12.45 -11.89
N VAL A 443 -8.93 -13.12 -12.96
CA VAL A 443 -9.90 -14.23 -12.87
C VAL A 443 -9.35 -15.39 -12.04
N VAL A 444 -8.10 -15.79 -12.25
CA VAL A 444 -7.45 -16.84 -11.44
C VAL A 444 -7.36 -16.42 -9.98
N PHE A 445 -7.03 -15.17 -9.71
CA PHE A 445 -6.98 -14.63 -8.36
C PHE A 445 -8.35 -14.62 -7.68
N LEU A 446 -9.39 -14.15 -8.37
CA LEU A 446 -10.76 -14.10 -7.84
C LEU A 446 -11.30 -15.49 -7.55
N TRP A 447 -11.28 -16.39 -8.53
CA TRP A 447 -11.92 -17.71 -8.43
C TRP A 447 -11.02 -18.78 -7.82
N GLY A 448 -9.71 -18.66 -7.95
CA GLY A 448 -8.75 -19.59 -7.35
C GLY A 448 -8.33 -19.25 -5.92
N GLY A 449 -8.47 -17.97 -5.54
CA GLY A 449 -8.03 -17.47 -4.23
C GLY A 449 -9.14 -16.77 -3.45
N LEU A 450 -9.57 -15.59 -3.90
CA LEU A 450 -10.41 -14.68 -3.10
C LEU A 450 -11.78 -15.27 -2.78
N VAL A 451 -12.57 -15.62 -3.79
CA VAL A 451 -13.96 -16.13 -3.59
C VAL A 451 -13.99 -17.41 -2.76
N PRO A 452 -13.13 -18.43 -3.01
CA PRO A 452 -13.08 -19.60 -2.15
C PRO A 452 -12.76 -19.29 -0.68
N ASN A 453 -11.85 -18.37 -0.44
CA ASN A 453 -11.43 -18.02 0.91
C ASN A 453 -12.46 -17.16 1.65
N GLU A 454 -13.19 -16.30 0.95
CA GLU A 454 -14.14 -15.39 1.59
C GLU A 454 -15.56 -15.94 1.70
N TYR A 455 -15.96 -16.89 0.85
CA TYR A 455 -17.34 -17.36 0.78
C TYR A 455 -17.52 -18.87 0.93
N LEU A 456 -16.50 -19.68 0.65
CA LEU A 456 -16.64 -21.12 0.85
C LEU A 456 -16.23 -21.47 2.30
N VAL A 457 -17.22 -21.61 3.16
CA VAL A 457 -17.02 -22.17 4.50
C VAL A 457 -16.68 -23.65 4.33
N TRP A 458 -15.45 -24.02 4.63
CA TRP A 458 -15.02 -25.42 4.56
C TRP A 458 -15.52 -26.15 5.78
N SER A 459 -16.43 -27.08 5.58
CA SER A 459 -16.64 -28.16 6.56
C SER A 459 -15.40 -29.04 6.53
N SER A 460 -14.48 -28.81 7.46
CA SER A 460 -13.43 -29.75 7.81
C SER A 460 -13.98 -30.94 8.52
#